data_4f07be438fede8dd2eb187683649cd1a
#
_entry.id   4f07be438fede8dd2eb187683649cd1a
#
_cell.length_a   1.000
_cell.length_b   1.000
_cell.length_c   1.000
_cell.angle_alpha   90.00
_cell.angle_beta   90.00
_cell.angle_gamma   90.00
#
_symmetry.space_group_name_H-M   'P 1'
#
loop_
_entity.id
_entity.type
_entity.pdbx_description
1 polymer ?
#
loop_
_entity_poly.entity_id
_entity_poly.type
_entity_poly.pdbx_seq_one_letter_code
_entity_poly.pdbx_strand_id
1 'polypeptide(L)'
;VSAAAAPEGGSSRADASATGDAAVGGPLPSASRREASAAGGAAAGGPLPAEARREASTAAVPLADLTTLGVGAAPERMVDAATRDELVAALGEVWDAGDDWFVLGGGSNLLVGDEPFDGTVVRILTSGYERVGGAAEGFQRVRVEAGQDWDAFVAWTVAEGLAGVEAMSGIPGTAGAAPIQNVGAYGQEIVQTLVSVDLLDEGSAEVVEVPASELGLGPRTSVLKRHYGSEPERSAVVMGLTLDLAVVGTEPRPVTDRRLRSALGLDGARAGGEDGSGNASLSWIRDTVREIRASKGMVLDPDDADTRSAGSFFNNPIIDEQLARGLPAECPRWPMEPEIEQVQVIPLDTWDGSIAPPRASSHLVKVSAAWLIEHAGLGKGFGLPGSRATLSTKHTLALTNRGGATAEEIAELARFARTRVAAEYGIELNPEPVFVGVEL
;
A
#
# COMPACT_ATOMS: atom_id res chain seq x y z
N VAL A 1 26.92 16.54 54.12
CA VAL A 1 28.18 17.24 54.23
C VAL A 1 28.54 17.74 52.83
N SER A 2 28.22 19.00 52.62
CA SER A 2 29.03 20.16 52.16
C SER A 2 29.51 20.05 50.70
N ALA A 3 29.01 20.78 49.74
CA ALA A 3 28.96 22.23 49.47
C ALA A 3 30.18 22.75 48.69
N ALA A 4 29.87 23.50 47.62
CA ALA A 4 30.59 24.60 46.98
C ALA A 4 31.61 24.24 45.90
N ALA A 5 31.85 24.95 44.78
CA ALA A 5 31.35 26.19 44.22
C ALA A 5 31.87 26.32 42.79
N ALA A 6 31.21 27.10 41.97
CA ALA A 6 31.73 27.56 40.68
C ALA A 6 32.80 28.65 40.84
N PRO A 7 33.55 28.98 39.77
CA PRO A 7 33.47 30.39 39.37
C PRO A 7 33.34 30.66 37.84
N GLU A 8 32.83 31.84 37.64
CA GLU A 8 32.56 32.59 36.42
C GLU A 8 33.83 33.11 35.69
N GLY A 9 33.60 33.60 34.51
CA GLY A 9 34.33 34.67 33.84
C GLY A 9 35.01 34.24 32.54
N GLY A 10 34.82 34.81 31.38
CA GLY A 10 34.65 36.14 31.01
C GLY A 10 34.60 36.27 29.48
N SER A 11 33.89 37.21 29.04
CA SER A 11 33.66 37.87 27.77
C SER A 11 34.89 38.08 26.89
N SER A 12 34.69 38.02 25.56
CA SER A 12 35.03 39.18 24.69
C SER A 12 34.37 39.09 23.33
N ARG A 13 33.74 40.19 22.98
CA ARG A 13 33.22 40.59 21.66
C ARG A 13 34.39 40.82 20.69
N ALA A 14 34.12 40.58 19.38
CA ALA A 14 34.61 41.45 18.34
C ALA A 14 33.66 41.41 17.14
N ASP A 15 33.08 42.55 16.88
CA ASP A 15 32.39 42.97 15.67
C ASP A 15 33.36 43.02 14.49
N ALA A 16 32.86 42.76 13.26
CA ALA A 16 33.18 43.49 12.06
C ALA A 16 32.21 43.19 10.94
N SER A 17 31.34 44.05 10.68
CA SER A 17 30.68 44.66 9.55
C SER A 17 31.48 44.66 8.25
N ALA A 18 30.76 44.46 7.10
CA ALA A 18 30.62 45.33 5.94
C ALA A 18 30.06 44.55 4.74
N THR A 19 28.84 44.81 4.30
CA THR A 19 28.45 45.73 3.20
C THR A 19 28.79 45.27 1.79
N GLY A 20 27.73 45.27 0.94
CA GLY A 20 27.77 45.44 -0.53
C GLY A 20 26.92 44.39 -1.23
N ASP A 21 25.81 44.60 -1.60
CA ASP A 21 25.05 45.52 -2.47
C ASP A 21 24.65 44.86 -3.81
N ALA A 22 23.35 44.99 -4.09
CA ALA A 22 22.66 45.19 -5.35
C ALA A 22 22.50 44.04 -6.36
N ALA A 23 21.29 43.48 -6.38
CA ALA A 23 20.25 43.71 -7.39
C ALA A 23 20.61 43.32 -8.84
N VAL A 24 19.77 42.50 -9.45
CA VAL A 24 18.87 42.90 -10.54
C VAL A 24 18.02 41.67 -10.93
N GLY A 25 16.72 41.85 -10.86
CA GLY A 25 15.75 40.89 -11.35
C GLY A 25 15.64 40.95 -12.88
N GLY A 26 15.40 39.80 -13.48
CA GLY A 26 14.96 39.69 -14.86
C GLY A 26 13.78 38.70 -14.91
N PRO A 27 12.71 38.99 -15.65
CA PRO A 27 11.50 38.19 -15.65
C PRO A 27 11.65 36.92 -16.49
N LEU A 28 11.06 35.83 -16.03
CA LEU A 28 10.90 34.59 -16.77
C LEU A 28 10.01 34.78 -18.01
N PRO A 29 10.29 34.12 -19.14
CA PRO A 29 9.48 34.26 -20.35
C PRO A 29 8.15 33.49 -20.22
N SER A 30 7.10 34.17 -20.61
CA SER A 30 5.73 33.65 -20.73
C SER A 30 5.66 32.56 -21.81
N ALA A 31 5.10 31.40 -21.42
CA ALA A 31 4.76 30.34 -22.36
C ALA A 31 3.59 30.77 -23.26
N SER A 32 3.82 30.82 -24.53
CA SER A 32 2.82 31.10 -25.58
C SER A 32 1.83 29.93 -25.68
N ARG A 33 0.55 30.26 -25.52
CA ARG A 33 -0.59 29.43 -25.95
C ARG A 33 -0.48 29.16 -27.45
N ARG A 34 -0.44 27.86 -27.81
CA ARG A 34 -0.82 27.40 -29.14
C ARG A 34 -2.26 26.88 -29.08
N GLU A 35 -3.14 27.60 -29.68
CA GLU A 35 -4.49 27.15 -30.04
C GLU A 35 -4.36 26.03 -31.08
N ALA A 36 -4.90 24.87 -30.78
CA ALA A 36 -5.14 23.80 -31.73
C ALA A 36 -6.61 23.83 -32.14
N SER A 37 -6.80 24.16 -33.42
CA SER A 37 -8.04 24.17 -34.14
C SER A 37 -8.72 22.79 -34.17
N ALA A 38 -9.99 22.77 -33.81
CA ALA A 38 -10.88 21.64 -34.01
C ALA A 38 -11.24 21.53 -35.49
N ALA A 39 -10.98 20.36 -36.08
CA ALA A 39 -11.60 19.95 -37.34
C ALA A 39 -12.18 18.54 -37.12
N GLY A 40 -13.51 18.46 -37.18
CA GLY A 40 -14.26 17.23 -37.05
C GLY A 40 -14.10 16.31 -38.25
N GLY A 41 -14.26 15.02 -38.00
CA GLY A 41 -14.34 13.96 -38.97
C GLY A 41 -14.79 12.69 -38.30
N ALA A 42 -16.11 12.51 -38.17
CA ALA A 42 -16.68 11.24 -37.74
C ALA A 42 -16.50 10.21 -38.89
N ALA A 43 -15.62 9.25 -38.69
CA ALA A 43 -15.59 8.04 -39.48
C ALA A 43 -16.12 6.89 -38.64
N ALA A 44 -17.30 6.39 -38.97
CA ALA A 44 -17.86 5.15 -38.46
C ALA A 44 -16.97 3.98 -38.89
N GLY A 45 -16.12 3.49 -38.00
CA GLY A 45 -15.36 2.25 -38.17
C GLY A 45 -16.18 1.10 -37.61
N GLY A 46 -16.63 0.20 -38.50
CA GLY A 46 -17.20 -1.09 -38.11
C GLY A 46 -16.15 -1.97 -37.39
N PRO A 47 -16.57 -3.04 -36.69
CA PRO A 47 -15.66 -3.91 -35.94
C PRO A 47 -14.63 -4.52 -36.88
N LEU A 48 -13.36 -4.41 -36.49
CA LEU A 48 -12.22 -5.03 -37.20
C LEU A 48 -12.36 -6.56 -37.13
N PRO A 49 -11.96 -7.30 -38.21
CA PRO A 49 -11.97 -8.75 -38.22
C PRO A 49 -11.12 -9.34 -37.10
N ALA A 50 -11.54 -10.48 -36.53
CA ALA A 50 -10.91 -11.18 -35.42
C ALA A 50 -9.42 -11.53 -35.68
N GLU A 51 -9.00 -11.67 -36.94
CA GLU A 51 -7.61 -11.92 -37.31
C GLU A 51 -6.70 -10.69 -37.15
N ALA A 52 -7.23 -9.48 -37.30
CA ALA A 52 -6.46 -8.24 -37.06
C ALA A 52 -6.21 -7.93 -35.57
N ARG A 53 -6.96 -8.59 -34.66
CA ARG A 53 -6.78 -8.46 -33.20
C ARG A 53 -5.64 -9.35 -32.66
N ARG A 54 -5.18 -10.34 -33.40
CA ARG A 54 -4.06 -11.22 -32.99
C ARG A 54 -2.68 -10.61 -33.19
N GLU A 55 -2.54 -9.51 -33.91
CA GLU A 55 -1.23 -8.87 -34.20
C GLU A 55 -0.89 -7.67 -33.31
N ALA A 56 -1.71 -7.31 -32.34
CA ALA A 56 -1.36 -6.32 -31.32
C ALA A 56 -0.60 -6.95 -30.14
N SER A 57 0.31 -7.89 -30.42
CA SER A 57 1.35 -8.28 -29.48
C SER A 57 2.39 -7.14 -29.49
N THR A 58 2.21 -6.16 -28.65
CA THR A 58 3.29 -5.24 -28.30
C THR A 58 4.48 -6.07 -27.84
N ALA A 59 5.69 -5.71 -28.29
CA ALA A 59 6.92 -6.35 -27.81
C ALA A 59 6.83 -6.49 -26.28
N ALA A 60 7.06 -7.71 -25.78
CA ALA A 60 6.85 -8.02 -24.37
C ALA A 60 7.69 -7.06 -23.51
N VAL A 61 7.01 -6.18 -22.77
CA VAL A 61 7.64 -5.19 -21.88
C VAL A 61 8.14 -5.95 -20.65
N PRO A 62 9.41 -5.79 -20.23
CA PRO A 62 9.88 -6.38 -18.99
C PRO A 62 9.01 -5.95 -17.80
N LEU A 63 8.65 -6.89 -16.94
CA LEU A 63 7.88 -6.59 -15.72
C LEU A 63 8.67 -5.70 -14.76
N ALA A 64 9.99 -5.67 -14.90
CA ALA A 64 10.87 -4.69 -14.23
C ALA A 64 10.46 -3.23 -14.49
N ASP A 65 9.96 -2.91 -15.68
CA ASP A 65 9.52 -1.56 -16.05
C ASP A 65 8.10 -1.25 -15.52
N LEU A 66 7.38 -2.25 -15.04
CA LEU A 66 5.99 -2.18 -14.59
C LEU A 66 5.82 -2.46 -13.09
N THR A 67 6.92 -2.73 -12.37
CA THR A 67 6.91 -2.98 -10.93
C THR A 67 7.71 -1.93 -10.19
N THR A 68 7.30 -1.58 -8.97
CA THR A 68 8.02 -0.60 -8.16
C THR A 68 9.37 -1.11 -7.65
N LEU A 69 9.55 -2.43 -7.54
CA LEU A 69 10.84 -3.06 -7.24
C LEU A 69 11.82 -2.98 -8.42
N GLY A 70 11.31 -2.81 -9.64
CA GLY A 70 12.16 -2.73 -10.84
C GLY A 70 12.87 -4.04 -11.14
N VAL A 71 12.21 -5.20 -10.92
CA VAL A 71 12.67 -6.54 -11.25
C VAL A 71 11.58 -7.34 -11.95
N GLY A 72 11.95 -8.36 -12.69
CA GLY A 72 11.04 -9.25 -13.41
C GLY A 72 11.30 -9.26 -14.92
N ALA A 73 11.40 -10.45 -15.48
CA ALA A 73 11.53 -10.64 -16.93
C ALA A 73 10.23 -10.28 -17.67
N ALA A 74 10.31 -10.18 -18.98
CA ALA A 74 9.13 -10.04 -19.81
C ALA A 74 8.32 -11.35 -19.80
N PRO A 75 6.98 -11.31 -19.65
CA PRO A 75 6.16 -12.51 -19.74
C PRO A 75 6.07 -13.02 -21.17
N GLU A 76 5.66 -14.27 -21.37
CA GLU A 76 5.40 -14.78 -22.73
C GLU A 76 4.29 -13.99 -23.43
N ARG A 77 3.22 -13.69 -22.70
CA ARG A 77 2.08 -12.93 -23.22
C ARG A 77 1.69 -11.83 -22.23
N MET A 78 1.43 -10.62 -22.76
CA MET A 78 0.83 -9.53 -22.02
C MET A 78 -0.37 -8.98 -22.76
N VAL A 79 -1.47 -8.72 -22.02
CA VAL A 79 -2.69 -8.11 -22.55
C VAL A 79 -3.01 -6.89 -21.72
N ASP A 80 -3.07 -5.73 -22.36
CA ASP A 80 -3.52 -4.49 -21.75
C ASP A 80 -5.06 -4.38 -21.90
N ALA A 81 -5.78 -4.24 -20.79
CA ALA A 81 -7.23 -4.09 -20.74
C ALA A 81 -7.59 -2.69 -20.21
N ALA A 82 -8.00 -1.79 -21.12
CA ALA A 82 -8.35 -0.41 -20.80
C ALA A 82 -9.84 -0.22 -20.48
N THR A 83 -10.68 -1.20 -20.80
CA THR A 83 -12.11 -1.22 -20.52
C THR A 83 -12.51 -2.48 -19.76
N ARG A 84 -13.69 -2.44 -19.10
CA ARG A 84 -14.24 -3.63 -18.42
C ARG A 84 -14.49 -4.77 -19.41
N ASP A 85 -15.00 -4.48 -20.59
CA ASP A 85 -15.31 -5.49 -21.62
C ASP A 85 -14.01 -6.15 -22.12
N GLU A 86 -12.95 -5.38 -22.34
CA GLU A 86 -11.62 -5.92 -22.69
C GLU A 86 -11.06 -6.80 -21.57
N LEU A 87 -11.24 -6.38 -20.30
CA LEU A 87 -10.76 -7.16 -19.15
C LEU A 87 -11.50 -8.49 -19.02
N VAL A 88 -12.84 -8.48 -19.16
CA VAL A 88 -13.64 -9.72 -19.16
C VAL A 88 -13.24 -10.63 -20.33
N ALA A 89 -13.09 -10.08 -21.54
CA ALA A 89 -12.70 -10.86 -22.70
C ALA A 89 -11.30 -11.48 -22.54
N ALA A 90 -10.32 -10.69 -22.08
CA ALA A 90 -8.94 -11.17 -21.89
C ALA A 90 -8.85 -12.29 -20.84
N LEU A 91 -9.54 -12.11 -19.70
CA LEU A 91 -9.55 -13.14 -18.64
C LEU A 91 -10.31 -14.38 -19.07
N GLY A 92 -11.45 -14.23 -19.78
CA GLY A 92 -12.19 -15.37 -20.35
C GLY A 92 -11.32 -16.21 -21.31
N GLU A 93 -10.59 -15.55 -22.23
CA GLU A 93 -9.67 -16.25 -23.13
C GLU A 93 -8.58 -17.04 -22.38
N VAL A 94 -8.02 -16.45 -21.34
CA VAL A 94 -6.96 -17.08 -20.53
C VAL A 94 -7.50 -18.26 -19.74
N TRP A 95 -8.65 -18.13 -19.11
CA TRP A 95 -9.28 -19.21 -18.34
C TRP A 95 -9.75 -20.37 -19.24
N ASP A 96 -10.31 -20.06 -20.41
CA ASP A 96 -10.72 -21.09 -21.39
C ASP A 96 -9.52 -21.86 -21.95
N ALA A 97 -8.35 -21.21 -22.08
CA ALA A 97 -7.12 -21.85 -22.51
C ALA A 97 -6.50 -22.74 -21.41
N GLY A 98 -6.79 -22.46 -20.14
CA GLY A 98 -6.18 -23.14 -18.99
C GLY A 98 -4.70 -22.80 -18.81
N ASP A 99 -4.28 -21.62 -19.31
CA ASP A 99 -2.92 -21.11 -19.18
C ASP A 99 -2.71 -20.54 -17.77
N ASP A 100 -1.47 -20.54 -17.30
CA ASP A 100 -1.09 -19.79 -16.11
C ASP A 100 -1.28 -18.29 -16.33
N TRP A 101 -1.75 -17.59 -15.30
CA TRP A 101 -2.06 -16.18 -15.41
C TRP A 101 -1.89 -15.42 -14.11
N PHE A 102 -1.70 -14.12 -14.21
CA PHE A 102 -1.94 -13.18 -13.12
C PHE A 102 -2.35 -11.80 -13.64
N VAL A 103 -3.00 -11.02 -12.79
CA VAL A 103 -3.36 -9.64 -13.10
C VAL A 103 -2.30 -8.68 -12.57
N LEU A 104 -1.96 -7.69 -13.38
CA LEU A 104 -1.05 -6.61 -13.04
C LEU A 104 -1.82 -5.29 -12.91
N GLY A 105 -1.88 -4.77 -11.69
CA GLY A 105 -2.28 -3.38 -11.42
C GLY A 105 -1.08 -2.44 -11.51
N GLY A 106 -0.83 -1.66 -10.47
CA GLY A 106 0.31 -0.75 -10.39
C GLY A 106 1.66 -1.40 -10.05
N GLY A 107 1.76 -2.72 -9.97
CA GLY A 107 3.01 -3.46 -9.73
C GLY A 107 3.72 -3.12 -8.41
N SER A 108 3.00 -2.57 -7.43
CA SER A 108 3.61 -1.99 -6.21
C SER A 108 3.80 -3.00 -5.06
N ASN A 109 3.26 -4.21 -5.19
CA ASN A 109 3.35 -5.25 -4.16
C ASN A 109 3.67 -6.62 -4.76
N LEU A 110 4.57 -6.65 -5.76
CA LEU A 110 5.00 -7.85 -6.47
C LEU A 110 6.51 -8.02 -6.39
N LEU A 111 6.95 -9.28 -6.25
CA LEU A 111 8.30 -9.72 -6.56
C LEU A 111 8.19 -10.74 -7.70
N VAL A 112 8.63 -10.33 -8.89
CA VAL A 112 8.56 -11.16 -10.11
C VAL A 112 9.95 -11.66 -10.44
N GLY A 113 10.06 -12.95 -10.77
CA GLY A 113 11.31 -13.64 -11.06
C GLY A 113 12.03 -13.13 -12.29
N ASP A 114 13.30 -13.51 -12.38
CA ASP A 114 14.21 -13.09 -13.46
C ASP A 114 14.02 -13.92 -14.75
N GLU A 115 13.31 -15.06 -14.67
CA GLU A 115 12.93 -15.86 -15.83
C GLU A 115 11.57 -15.40 -16.37
N PRO A 116 11.33 -15.53 -17.71
CA PRO A 116 10.02 -15.21 -18.28
C PRO A 116 8.90 -15.97 -17.59
N PHE A 117 7.80 -15.27 -17.28
CA PHE A 117 6.59 -15.92 -16.79
C PHE A 117 5.95 -16.71 -17.95
N ASP A 118 5.86 -18.02 -17.79
CA ASP A 118 5.24 -18.95 -18.76
C ASP A 118 3.71 -18.88 -18.59
N GLY A 119 3.11 -17.87 -19.20
CA GLY A 119 1.67 -17.60 -19.08
C GLY A 119 1.30 -16.21 -19.54
N THR A 120 0.08 -15.80 -19.19
CA THR A 120 -0.47 -14.51 -19.60
C THR A 120 -0.57 -13.53 -18.43
N VAL A 121 0.03 -12.36 -18.61
CA VAL A 121 -0.18 -11.20 -17.70
C VAL A 121 -1.28 -10.33 -18.27
N VAL A 122 -2.36 -10.14 -17.52
CA VAL A 122 -3.45 -9.22 -17.87
C VAL A 122 -3.27 -7.93 -17.06
N ARG A 123 -2.90 -6.86 -17.77
CA ARG A 123 -2.67 -5.55 -17.15
C ARG A 123 -3.97 -4.76 -17.10
N ILE A 124 -4.38 -4.37 -15.90
CA ILE A 124 -5.63 -3.63 -15.68
C ILE A 124 -5.36 -2.14 -15.83
N LEU A 125 -5.90 -1.53 -16.89
CA LEU A 125 -5.77 -0.12 -17.23
C LEU A 125 -7.12 0.62 -17.23
N THR A 126 -8.19 -0.01 -16.73
CA THR A 126 -9.48 0.66 -16.54
C THR A 126 -9.29 1.86 -15.62
N SER A 127 -9.88 3.00 -15.95
CA SER A 127 -9.70 4.20 -15.14
C SER A 127 -11.01 5.01 -15.08
N GLY A 128 -11.14 5.76 -14.01
CA GLY A 128 -12.28 6.62 -13.76
C GLY A 128 -12.91 6.36 -12.41
N TYR A 129 -13.69 7.34 -12.00
CA TYR A 129 -14.52 7.28 -10.80
C TYR A 129 -15.74 8.16 -11.01
N GLU A 130 -16.84 7.78 -10.40
CA GLU A 130 -18.09 8.50 -10.49
C GLU A 130 -18.82 8.56 -9.15
N ARG A 131 -19.58 9.64 -8.95
CA ARG A 131 -20.48 9.75 -7.81
C ARG A 131 -21.75 8.99 -8.13
N VAL A 132 -22.15 8.10 -7.22
CA VAL A 132 -23.37 7.31 -7.36
C VAL A 132 -24.31 7.57 -6.16
N GLY A 133 -25.58 7.24 -6.33
CA GLY A 133 -26.56 7.38 -5.26
C GLY A 133 -26.50 6.26 -4.23
N GLY A 134 -27.33 6.37 -3.18
CA GLY A 134 -27.51 5.31 -2.19
C GLY A 134 -26.65 5.42 -0.93
N ALA A 135 -25.85 6.48 -0.75
CA ALA A 135 -25.17 6.76 0.48
C ALA A 135 -26.12 7.26 1.59
N ALA A 136 -25.75 7.05 2.85
CA ALA A 136 -26.42 7.65 3.98
C ALA A 136 -26.21 9.19 4.02
N GLU A 137 -27.05 9.89 4.79
CA GLU A 137 -26.89 11.34 5.00
C GLU A 137 -25.49 11.64 5.59
N GLY A 138 -24.82 12.64 5.03
CA GLY A 138 -23.46 13.02 5.39
C GLY A 138 -22.36 12.24 4.67
N PHE A 139 -22.72 11.31 3.76
CA PHE A 139 -21.79 10.55 2.96
C PHE A 139 -22.03 10.73 1.46
N GLN A 140 -20.99 10.59 0.68
CA GLN A 140 -21.03 10.49 -0.78
C GLN A 140 -20.53 9.10 -1.20
N ARG A 141 -21.35 8.38 -1.93
CA ARG A 141 -20.95 7.11 -2.53
C ARG A 141 -20.20 7.37 -3.83
N VAL A 142 -19.06 6.70 -3.97
CA VAL A 142 -18.20 6.83 -5.15
C VAL A 142 -17.86 5.43 -5.65
N ARG A 143 -18.04 5.20 -6.96
CA ARG A 143 -17.57 4.00 -7.66
C ARG A 143 -16.26 4.32 -8.35
N VAL A 144 -15.27 3.40 -8.25
CA VAL A 144 -13.92 3.59 -8.77
C VAL A 144 -13.51 2.37 -9.59
N GLU A 145 -12.97 2.57 -10.77
CA GLU A 145 -12.44 1.51 -11.63
C GLU A 145 -11.15 0.90 -11.04
N ALA A 146 -10.97 -0.41 -11.24
CA ALA A 146 -9.86 -1.16 -10.61
C ALA A 146 -8.46 -0.65 -11.00
N GLY A 147 -8.27 -0.24 -12.26
CA GLY A 147 -6.98 0.27 -12.74
C GLY A 147 -6.72 1.74 -12.43
N GLN A 148 -7.66 2.45 -11.79
CA GLN A 148 -7.48 3.84 -11.38
C GLN A 148 -6.29 3.98 -10.44
N ASP A 149 -5.37 4.91 -10.72
CA ASP A 149 -4.28 5.26 -9.80
C ASP A 149 -4.83 5.68 -8.43
N TRP A 150 -4.35 5.01 -7.39
CA TRP A 150 -4.87 5.18 -6.03
C TRP A 150 -4.59 6.58 -5.47
N ASP A 151 -3.36 7.09 -5.61
CA ASP A 151 -3.02 8.40 -5.04
C ASP A 151 -3.69 9.55 -5.79
N ALA A 152 -3.90 9.42 -7.09
CA ALA A 152 -4.68 10.37 -7.88
C ALA A 152 -6.16 10.38 -7.45
N PHE A 153 -6.74 9.21 -7.18
CA PHE A 153 -8.09 9.11 -6.62
C PHE A 153 -8.18 9.77 -5.24
N VAL A 154 -7.25 9.46 -4.32
CA VAL A 154 -7.20 10.09 -2.99
C VAL A 154 -7.01 11.61 -3.09
N ALA A 155 -6.20 12.09 -4.04
CA ALA A 155 -6.04 13.53 -4.29
C ALA A 155 -7.37 14.20 -4.67
N TRP A 156 -8.14 13.55 -5.53
CA TRP A 156 -9.45 14.01 -5.91
C TRP A 156 -10.43 14.02 -4.74
N THR A 157 -10.49 12.97 -3.91
CA THR A 157 -11.37 12.95 -2.73
C THR A 157 -11.08 14.10 -1.78
N VAL A 158 -9.80 14.39 -1.54
CA VAL A 158 -9.37 15.52 -0.70
C VAL A 158 -9.81 16.86 -1.31
N ALA A 159 -9.63 17.05 -2.62
CA ALA A 159 -10.05 18.27 -3.31
C ALA A 159 -11.57 18.50 -3.27
N GLU A 160 -12.35 17.40 -3.28
CA GLU A 160 -13.82 17.43 -3.21
C GLU A 160 -14.36 17.47 -1.78
N GLY A 161 -13.50 17.53 -0.75
CA GLY A 161 -13.89 17.54 0.66
C GLY A 161 -14.51 16.23 1.12
N LEU A 162 -14.08 15.11 0.54
CA LEU A 162 -14.54 13.76 0.85
C LEU A 162 -13.48 13.03 1.68
N ALA A 163 -13.83 12.68 2.90
CA ALA A 163 -12.92 12.12 3.89
C ALA A 163 -13.11 10.60 4.07
N GLY A 164 -12.04 9.93 4.51
CA GLY A 164 -12.00 8.52 4.87
C GLY A 164 -10.84 7.76 4.26
N VAL A 165 -10.14 8.35 3.28
CA VAL A 165 -8.98 7.74 2.59
C VAL A 165 -7.74 8.65 2.56
N GLU A 166 -7.82 9.86 3.08
CA GLU A 166 -6.77 10.88 3.04
C GLU A 166 -5.45 10.46 3.70
N ALA A 167 -5.51 9.63 4.74
CA ALA A 167 -4.30 9.10 5.39
C ALA A 167 -3.62 7.98 4.59
N MET A 168 -4.26 7.48 3.53
CA MET A 168 -3.68 6.52 2.59
C MET A 168 -3.03 7.20 1.37
N SER A 169 -2.81 8.50 1.43
CA SER A 169 -2.12 9.29 0.40
C SER A 169 -0.70 8.78 0.12
N GLY A 170 -0.29 8.82 -1.13
CA GLY A 170 1.04 8.42 -1.56
C GLY A 170 1.30 6.91 -1.51
N ILE A 171 0.29 6.07 -1.26
CA ILE A 171 0.41 4.62 -1.44
C ILE A 171 0.41 4.35 -2.95
N PRO A 172 1.47 3.72 -3.49
CA PRO A 172 1.52 3.42 -4.92
C PRO A 172 0.61 2.24 -5.26
N GLY A 173 0.13 2.18 -6.49
CA GLY A 173 -0.69 1.10 -7.00
C GLY A 173 -2.05 1.58 -7.50
N THR A 174 -2.95 0.66 -7.74
CA THR A 174 -4.28 0.90 -8.31
C THR A 174 -5.39 0.61 -7.32
N ALA A 175 -6.56 1.20 -7.53
CA ALA A 175 -7.72 1.08 -6.66
C ALA A 175 -8.14 -0.39 -6.46
N GLY A 176 -8.14 -1.21 -7.52
CA GLY A 176 -8.50 -2.63 -7.44
C GLY A 176 -7.58 -3.47 -6.54
N ALA A 177 -6.35 -3.02 -6.30
CA ALA A 177 -5.44 -3.71 -5.37
C ALA A 177 -5.73 -3.38 -3.89
N ALA A 178 -6.46 -2.30 -3.61
CA ALA A 178 -6.70 -1.84 -2.24
C ALA A 178 -7.49 -2.84 -1.37
N PRO A 179 -8.60 -3.44 -1.83
CA PRO A 179 -9.37 -4.40 -1.03
C PRO A 179 -8.67 -5.76 -0.90
N ILE A 180 -7.76 -6.12 -1.81
CA ILE A 180 -7.11 -7.44 -1.78
C ILE A 180 -6.35 -7.67 -0.47
N GLN A 181 -5.67 -6.67 0.04
CA GLN A 181 -4.93 -6.76 1.29
C GLN A 181 -5.40 -5.76 2.36
N ASN A 182 -6.66 -5.31 2.28
CA ASN A 182 -7.18 -4.30 3.20
C ASN A 182 -6.18 -3.17 3.41
N VAL A 183 -5.81 -2.47 2.33
CA VAL A 183 -4.78 -1.44 2.38
C VAL A 183 -5.10 -0.42 3.47
N GLY A 184 -4.08 0.01 4.20
CA GLY A 184 -4.26 1.00 5.26
C GLY A 184 -2.97 1.65 5.70
N ALA A 185 -3.10 2.86 6.21
CA ALA A 185 -2.00 3.65 6.77
C ALA A 185 -2.55 4.68 7.78
N TYR A 186 -1.77 5.00 8.80
CA TYR A 186 -2.03 6.06 9.78
C TYR A 186 -3.44 6.03 10.39
N GLY A 187 -3.91 4.81 10.72
CA GLY A 187 -5.21 4.61 11.37
C GLY A 187 -6.41 4.55 10.42
N GLN A 188 -6.22 4.68 9.12
CA GLN A 188 -7.24 4.43 8.10
C GLN A 188 -6.96 3.12 7.38
N GLU A 189 -8.02 2.36 7.10
CA GLU A 189 -8.02 1.14 6.30
C GLU A 189 -9.20 1.19 5.33
N ILE A 190 -9.04 0.54 4.16
CA ILE A 190 -10.07 0.56 3.11
C ILE A 190 -11.41 0.00 3.60
N VAL A 191 -11.39 -1.00 4.49
CA VAL A 191 -12.60 -1.60 5.09
C VAL A 191 -13.51 -0.59 5.77
N GLN A 192 -12.97 0.54 6.25
CA GLN A 192 -13.74 1.58 6.94
C GLN A 192 -14.67 2.37 6.02
N THR A 193 -14.40 2.35 4.71
CA THR A 193 -15.15 3.10 3.69
C THR A 193 -15.70 2.20 2.59
N LEU A 194 -15.21 0.98 2.46
CA LEU A 194 -15.61 0.05 1.42
C LEU A 194 -17.03 -0.45 1.64
N VAL A 195 -17.87 -0.29 0.63
CA VAL A 195 -19.25 -0.80 0.59
C VAL A 195 -19.30 -2.15 -0.10
N SER A 196 -18.73 -2.22 -1.30
CA SER A 196 -18.72 -3.41 -2.14
C SER A 196 -17.56 -3.39 -3.13
N VAL A 197 -17.31 -4.53 -3.74
CA VAL A 197 -16.43 -4.68 -4.90
C VAL A 197 -17.18 -5.37 -6.03
N ASP A 198 -16.88 -4.99 -7.26
CA ASP A 198 -17.28 -5.76 -8.44
C ASP A 198 -16.19 -6.81 -8.68
N LEU A 199 -16.55 -8.08 -8.62
CA LEU A 199 -15.64 -9.21 -8.87
C LEU A 199 -16.03 -9.94 -10.14
N LEU A 200 -15.03 -10.31 -10.91
CA LEU A 200 -15.13 -11.30 -11.98
C LEU A 200 -14.54 -12.59 -11.45
N ASP A 201 -15.40 -13.56 -11.11
CA ASP A 201 -14.99 -14.85 -10.58
C ASP A 201 -14.41 -15.73 -11.67
N GLU A 202 -13.28 -16.38 -11.36
CA GLU A 202 -12.72 -17.43 -12.21
C GLU A 202 -13.73 -18.57 -12.37
N GLY A 203 -13.98 -18.97 -13.61
CA GLY A 203 -14.90 -20.06 -13.95
C GLY A 203 -16.35 -19.67 -14.15
N SER A 204 -16.86 -18.53 -13.67
CA SER A 204 -18.22 -18.06 -13.99
C SER A 204 -18.25 -17.06 -15.13
N ALA A 205 -17.17 -16.32 -15.35
CA ALA A 205 -17.06 -15.19 -16.28
C ALA A 205 -18.15 -14.11 -16.08
N GLU A 206 -18.79 -14.10 -14.92
CA GLU A 206 -19.81 -13.14 -14.56
C GLU A 206 -19.26 -12.12 -13.56
N VAL A 207 -19.56 -10.84 -13.80
CA VAL A 207 -19.25 -9.77 -12.84
C VAL A 207 -20.34 -9.72 -11.79
N VAL A 208 -19.95 -9.91 -10.53
CA VAL A 208 -20.86 -9.86 -9.39
C VAL A 208 -20.45 -8.76 -8.41
N GLU A 209 -21.43 -8.04 -7.87
CA GLU A 209 -21.19 -7.12 -6.77
C GLU A 209 -21.17 -7.88 -5.45
N VAL A 210 -20.06 -7.77 -4.70
CA VAL A 210 -19.83 -8.47 -3.44
C VAL A 210 -19.69 -7.45 -2.32
N PRO A 211 -20.52 -7.53 -1.26
CA PRO A 211 -20.42 -6.64 -0.11
C PRO A 211 -19.06 -6.75 0.61
N ALA A 212 -18.56 -5.66 1.16
CA ALA A 212 -17.31 -5.64 1.91
C ALA A 212 -17.28 -6.65 3.08
N SER A 213 -18.45 -6.91 3.70
CA SER A 213 -18.60 -7.88 4.79
C SER A 213 -18.31 -9.34 4.39
N GLU A 214 -18.35 -9.66 3.10
CA GLU A 214 -18.09 -11.00 2.57
C GLU A 214 -16.64 -11.20 2.13
N LEU A 215 -15.81 -10.14 2.18
CA LEU A 215 -14.43 -10.18 1.73
C LEU A 215 -13.44 -10.68 2.80
N GLY A 216 -13.88 -10.93 4.04
CA GLY A 216 -12.98 -11.37 5.11
C GLY A 216 -11.84 -10.41 5.39
N LEU A 217 -12.08 -9.09 5.26
CA LEU A 217 -11.05 -8.06 5.41
C LEU A 217 -10.47 -8.02 6.82
N GLY A 218 -9.19 -8.25 6.93
CA GLY A 218 -8.43 -8.21 8.17
C GLY A 218 -7.06 -7.54 7.98
N PRO A 219 -6.17 -7.60 8.98
CA PRO A 219 -4.85 -7.00 8.89
C PRO A 219 -4.03 -7.60 7.73
N ARG A 220 -3.90 -6.88 6.62
CA ARG A 220 -3.19 -7.30 5.40
C ARG A 220 -3.73 -8.58 4.75
N THR A 221 -5.04 -8.83 4.86
CA THR A 221 -5.69 -10.02 4.30
C THR A 221 -7.10 -9.75 3.80
N SER A 222 -7.54 -10.61 2.89
CA SER A 222 -8.92 -10.81 2.44
C SER A 222 -9.04 -12.21 1.85
N VAL A 223 -10.23 -12.65 1.50
CA VAL A 223 -10.47 -13.91 0.75
C VAL A 223 -9.80 -13.92 -0.63
N LEU A 224 -9.44 -12.74 -1.17
CA LEU A 224 -8.78 -12.57 -2.47
C LEU A 224 -7.24 -12.56 -2.36
N LYS A 225 -6.68 -12.47 -1.14
CA LYS A 225 -5.23 -12.32 -0.96
C LYS A 225 -4.51 -13.65 -1.13
N ARG A 226 -3.60 -13.69 -2.10
CA ARG A 226 -2.60 -14.75 -2.19
C ARG A 226 -1.47 -14.46 -1.18
N HIS A 227 -1.40 -15.23 -0.11
CA HIS A 227 -0.29 -15.21 0.81
C HIS A 227 0.85 -16.10 0.33
N TYR A 228 2.07 -15.83 0.79
CA TYR A 228 3.21 -16.67 0.44
C TYR A 228 2.95 -18.13 0.88
N GLY A 229 3.06 -19.05 -0.08
CA GLY A 229 2.84 -20.49 0.14
C GLY A 229 1.38 -20.93 0.21
N SER A 230 0.40 -20.08 -0.14
CA SER A 230 -1.01 -20.46 -0.18
C SER A 230 -1.76 -19.79 -1.34
N GLU A 231 -2.79 -20.47 -1.83
CA GLU A 231 -3.74 -19.90 -2.78
C GLU A 231 -4.79 -19.04 -2.05
N PRO A 232 -5.41 -18.07 -2.74
CA PRO A 232 -6.51 -17.29 -2.18
C PRO A 232 -7.73 -18.19 -1.93
N GLU A 233 -8.55 -17.84 -0.94
CA GLU A 233 -9.80 -18.55 -0.66
C GLU A 233 -10.82 -18.39 -1.81
N ARG A 234 -10.75 -17.27 -2.53
CA ARG A 234 -11.57 -16.96 -3.70
C ARG A 234 -10.70 -16.50 -4.84
N SER A 235 -10.73 -17.23 -5.96
CA SER A 235 -10.05 -16.81 -7.18
C SER A 235 -10.98 -15.91 -8.00
N ALA A 236 -10.69 -14.61 -7.96
CA ALA A 236 -11.47 -13.58 -8.66
C ALA A 236 -10.63 -12.34 -8.93
N VAL A 237 -11.06 -11.56 -9.92
CA VAL A 237 -10.42 -10.30 -10.30
C VAL A 237 -11.32 -9.13 -9.92
N VAL A 238 -10.74 -8.15 -9.22
CA VAL A 238 -11.44 -6.90 -8.87
C VAL A 238 -11.59 -6.03 -10.11
N MET A 239 -12.84 -5.73 -10.49
CA MET A 239 -13.19 -4.88 -11.63
C MET A 239 -13.41 -3.42 -11.22
N GLY A 240 -13.78 -3.19 -9.98
CA GLY A 240 -14.03 -1.87 -9.39
C GLY A 240 -14.44 -1.99 -7.93
N LEU A 241 -14.50 -0.85 -7.26
CA LEU A 241 -14.92 -0.78 -5.86
C LEU A 241 -15.86 0.39 -5.64
N THR A 242 -16.73 0.26 -4.65
CA THR A 242 -17.69 1.27 -4.22
C THR A 242 -17.37 1.68 -2.78
N LEU A 243 -17.21 2.99 -2.56
CA LEU A 243 -16.83 3.58 -1.28
C LEU A 243 -17.88 4.56 -0.79
N ASP A 244 -18.16 4.60 0.51
CA ASP A 244 -18.89 5.68 1.18
C ASP A 244 -17.90 6.59 1.89
N LEU A 245 -17.75 7.82 1.40
CA LEU A 245 -16.83 8.83 1.90
C LEU A 245 -17.61 9.93 2.63
N ALA A 246 -17.13 10.35 3.80
CA ALA A 246 -17.80 11.39 4.58
C ALA A 246 -17.66 12.76 3.91
N VAL A 247 -18.76 13.49 3.75
CA VAL A 247 -18.77 14.84 3.20
C VAL A 247 -18.43 15.83 4.30
N VAL A 248 -17.22 16.37 4.28
CA VAL A 248 -16.70 17.30 5.30
C VAL A 248 -16.33 18.67 4.74
N GLY A 249 -16.24 18.79 3.41
CA GLY A 249 -15.82 20.04 2.77
C GLY A 249 -14.41 20.45 3.22
N THR A 250 -14.27 21.69 3.67
CA THR A 250 -13.01 22.27 4.16
C THR A 250 -12.87 22.19 5.68
N GLU A 251 -13.86 21.64 6.39
CA GLU A 251 -13.86 21.60 7.85
C GLU A 251 -12.72 20.69 8.37
N PRO A 252 -11.89 21.19 9.30
CA PRO A 252 -10.86 20.39 9.95
C PRO A 252 -11.49 19.27 10.79
N ARG A 253 -10.84 18.13 10.87
CA ARG A 253 -11.36 16.95 11.57
C ARG A 253 -10.33 16.32 12.50
N PRO A 254 -10.80 15.55 13.52
CA PRO A 254 -9.93 14.88 14.46
C PRO A 254 -9.02 13.85 13.73
N VAL A 255 -7.75 13.85 14.12
CA VAL A 255 -6.76 12.85 13.70
C VAL A 255 -6.54 11.90 14.88
N THR A 256 -6.74 10.61 14.69
CA THR A 256 -6.65 9.61 15.76
C THR A 256 -5.27 8.91 15.82
N ASP A 257 -4.60 8.73 14.68
CA ASP A 257 -3.28 8.10 14.65
C ASP A 257 -2.23 8.95 15.36
N ARG A 258 -1.54 8.36 16.33
CA ARG A 258 -0.58 9.07 17.18
C ARG A 258 0.62 9.61 16.39
N ARG A 259 1.10 8.88 15.38
CA ARG A 259 2.27 9.30 14.59
C ARG A 259 1.91 10.47 13.69
N LEU A 260 0.72 10.39 13.08
CA LEU A 260 0.20 11.47 12.26
C LEU A 260 -0.10 12.72 13.11
N ARG A 261 -0.70 12.56 14.28
CA ARG A 261 -0.90 13.67 15.25
C ARG A 261 0.41 14.34 15.60
N SER A 262 1.43 13.54 15.93
CA SER A 262 2.75 14.07 16.29
C SER A 262 3.40 14.85 15.14
N ALA A 263 3.31 14.32 13.92
CA ALA A 263 3.84 14.98 12.74
C ALA A 263 3.10 16.28 12.38
N LEU A 264 1.79 16.32 12.62
CA LEU A 264 0.96 17.53 12.48
C LEU A 264 1.13 18.51 13.66
N GLY A 265 1.96 18.19 14.67
CA GLY A 265 2.12 19.04 15.85
C GLY A 265 0.86 19.15 16.73
N LEU A 266 -0.05 18.17 16.65
CA LEU A 266 -1.32 18.15 17.38
C LEU A 266 -1.20 17.53 18.78
N ASP A 267 0.00 17.19 19.25
CA ASP A 267 0.27 16.60 20.55
C ASP A 267 0.68 17.69 21.57
N GLY A 268 0.14 17.60 22.81
CA GLY A 268 0.57 18.40 23.96
C GLY A 268 -0.31 19.60 24.31
N ALA A 269 0.07 20.34 25.37
CA ALA A 269 -0.69 21.47 25.94
C ALA A 269 -0.73 22.71 25.03
N ARG A 270 -0.01 22.72 23.93
CA ARG A 270 -0.03 23.73 22.87
C ARG A 270 -0.40 23.06 21.54
N ALA A 271 -1.33 22.10 21.58
CA ALA A 271 -1.85 21.49 20.38
C ALA A 271 -2.39 22.59 19.45
N GLY A 272 -1.56 22.97 18.46
CA GLY A 272 -1.97 23.86 17.38
C GLY A 272 -2.70 22.99 16.37
N GLY A 273 -3.90 23.37 15.99
CA GLY A 273 -4.51 22.93 14.73
C GLY A 273 -4.49 24.15 13.82
N GLU A 274 -4.86 23.99 12.54
CA GLU A 274 -5.05 25.15 11.64
C GLU A 274 -5.97 26.21 12.26
N ASP A 275 -6.88 25.79 13.14
CA ASP A 275 -7.86 26.60 13.86
C ASP A 275 -7.68 26.59 15.40
N GLY A 276 -6.61 26.00 15.92
CA GLY A 276 -6.36 25.83 17.36
C GLY A 276 -7.22 24.77 18.05
N SER A 277 -8.02 23.98 17.29
CA SER A 277 -8.92 22.94 17.83
C SER A 277 -8.23 21.59 18.03
N GLY A 278 -7.01 21.39 17.52
CA GLY A 278 -6.33 20.09 17.45
C GLY A 278 -6.82 19.21 16.32
N ASN A 279 -7.57 19.78 15.37
CA ASN A 279 -8.02 19.15 14.12
C ASN A 279 -7.11 19.54 12.96
N ALA A 280 -7.21 18.82 11.84
CA ALA A 280 -6.49 19.11 10.61
C ALA A 280 -7.42 19.02 9.38
N SER A 281 -7.18 19.87 8.39
CA SER A 281 -7.86 19.78 7.09
C SER A 281 -7.39 18.54 6.30
N LEU A 282 -8.20 18.08 5.36
CA LEU A 282 -7.84 16.92 4.53
C LEU A 282 -6.55 17.16 3.74
N SER A 283 -6.36 18.39 3.22
CA SER A 283 -5.14 18.75 2.50
C SER A 283 -3.91 18.69 3.39
N TRP A 284 -3.97 19.25 4.59
CA TRP A 284 -2.85 19.19 5.54
C TRP A 284 -2.52 17.76 5.97
N ILE A 285 -3.56 16.92 6.21
CA ILE A 285 -3.35 15.48 6.47
C ILE A 285 -2.63 14.83 5.29
N ARG A 286 -3.13 15.02 4.06
CA ARG A 286 -2.54 14.46 2.85
C ARG A 286 -1.06 14.86 2.68
N ASP A 287 -0.76 16.14 2.78
CA ASP A 287 0.59 16.67 2.59
C ASP A 287 1.56 16.11 3.63
N THR A 288 1.15 16.13 4.91
CA THR A 288 1.95 15.55 6.00
C THR A 288 2.18 14.05 5.83
N VAL A 289 1.15 13.28 5.43
CA VAL A 289 1.29 11.85 5.15
C VAL A 289 2.30 11.61 4.02
N ARG A 290 2.21 12.38 2.93
CA ARG A 290 3.16 12.26 1.81
C ARG A 290 4.58 12.59 2.23
N GLU A 291 4.80 13.62 3.04
CA GLU A 291 6.11 13.97 3.61
C GLU A 291 6.68 12.84 4.48
N ILE A 292 5.87 12.28 5.40
CA ILE A 292 6.29 11.15 6.24
C ILE A 292 6.65 9.94 5.36
N ARG A 293 5.87 9.65 4.33
CA ARG A 293 6.12 8.53 3.42
C ARG A 293 7.38 8.76 2.58
N ALA A 294 7.56 9.97 2.04
CA ALA A 294 8.76 10.34 1.27
C ALA A 294 10.03 10.24 2.12
N SER A 295 9.97 10.66 3.39
CA SER A 295 11.11 10.52 4.32
C SER A 295 11.52 9.07 4.58
N LYS A 296 10.63 8.11 4.29
CA LYS A 296 10.87 6.66 4.40
C LYS A 296 11.17 5.98 3.06
N GLY A 297 11.24 6.73 1.95
CA GLY A 297 11.37 6.16 0.61
C GLY A 297 10.12 5.40 0.13
N MET A 298 8.92 5.78 0.63
CA MET A 298 7.65 5.09 0.32
C MET A 298 6.75 5.89 -0.65
N VAL A 299 7.26 6.95 -1.24
CA VAL A 299 6.66 7.67 -2.37
C VAL A 299 7.61 7.52 -3.54
N LEU A 300 7.11 7.09 -4.69
CA LEU A 300 7.94 6.86 -5.87
C LEU A 300 8.65 8.15 -6.30
N ASP A 301 9.97 8.07 -6.41
CA ASP A 301 10.85 9.12 -6.87
C ASP A 301 11.97 8.48 -7.71
N PRO A 302 12.07 8.77 -9.01
CA PRO A 302 13.08 8.17 -9.88
C PRO A 302 14.52 8.49 -9.45
N ASP A 303 14.73 9.60 -8.75
CA ASP A 303 16.05 10.05 -8.30
C ASP A 303 16.44 9.46 -6.94
N ASP A 304 15.52 8.78 -6.26
CA ASP A 304 15.75 8.15 -4.96
C ASP A 304 15.67 6.62 -5.05
N ALA A 305 16.84 5.97 -5.02
CA ALA A 305 16.92 4.52 -5.10
C ALA A 305 16.22 3.78 -3.94
N ASP A 306 15.98 4.43 -2.80
CA ASP A 306 15.22 3.85 -1.68
C ASP A 306 13.73 3.69 -1.99
N THR A 307 13.22 4.31 -3.06
CA THR A 307 11.82 4.17 -3.48
C THR A 307 11.56 2.95 -4.35
N ARG A 308 12.60 2.31 -4.89
CA ARG A 308 12.49 1.07 -5.69
C ARG A 308 12.28 -0.13 -4.77
N SER A 309 11.09 -0.26 -4.25
CA SER A 309 10.71 -1.29 -3.27
C SER A 309 9.23 -1.69 -3.45
N ALA A 310 8.82 -2.78 -2.81
CA ALA A 310 7.41 -3.16 -2.65
C ALA A 310 6.83 -2.65 -1.31
N GLY A 311 7.30 -1.51 -0.80
CA GLY A 311 6.93 -1.02 0.52
C GLY A 311 7.57 -1.84 1.64
N SER A 312 6.82 -2.05 2.72
CA SER A 312 7.25 -2.97 3.80
C SER A 312 7.22 -4.40 3.27
N PHE A 313 8.39 -5.04 3.23
CA PHE A 313 8.50 -6.40 2.67
C PHE A 313 7.97 -7.48 3.61
N PHE A 314 8.02 -7.23 4.93
CA PHE A 314 7.51 -8.16 5.93
C PHE A 314 6.39 -7.53 6.75
N ASN A 315 5.38 -8.35 7.05
CA ASN A 315 4.34 -8.00 8.00
C ASN A 315 4.90 -7.94 9.42
N ASN A 316 4.29 -7.12 10.28
CA ASN A 316 4.55 -7.18 11.71
C ASN A 316 4.03 -8.52 12.26
N PRO A 317 4.88 -9.40 12.82
CA PRO A 317 4.44 -10.68 13.32
C PRO A 317 3.39 -10.54 14.43
N ILE A 318 2.40 -11.41 14.40
CA ILE A 318 1.42 -11.60 15.49
C ILE A 318 1.82 -12.89 16.18
N ILE A 319 2.20 -12.80 17.44
CA ILE A 319 2.75 -13.91 18.22
C ILE A 319 2.00 -14.06 19.56
N ASP A 320 2.14 -15.21 20.18
CA ASP A 320 1.62 -15.43 21.52
C ASP A 320 2.27 -14.50 22.55
N GLU A 321 1.50 -14.04 23.53
CA GLU A 321 1.96 -13.15 24.59
C GLU A 321 3.15 -13.73 25.38
N GLN A 322 3.19 -15.04 25.56
CA GLN A 322 4.29 -15.70 26.27
C GLN A 322 5.61 -15.52 25.50
N LEU A 323 5.59 -15.71 24.20
CA LEU A 323 6.75 -15.46 23.35
C LEU A 323 7.13 -13.97 23.35
N ALA A 324 6.11 -13.08 23.26
CA ALA A 324 6.31 -11.65 23.30
C ALA A 324 6.95 -11.14 24.61
N ARG A 325 6.69 -11.79 25.75
CA ARG A 325 7.34 -11.47 27.04
C ARG A 325 8.82 -11.82 27.07
N GLY A 326 9.25 -12.77 26.25
CA GLY A 326 10.68 -13.13 26.11
C GLY A 326 11.49 -12.11 25.31
N LEU A 327 10.85 -11.20 24.57
CA LEU A 327 11.53 -10.16 23.80
C LEU A 327 12.01 -9.03 24.71
N PRO A 328 13.14 -8.34 24.36
CA PRO A 328 13.62 -7.14 25.05
C PRO A 328 12.51 -6.11 25.25
N ALA A 329 12.56 -5.37 26.37
CA ALA A 329 11.52 -4.39 26.72
C ALA A 329 11.37 -3.27 25.69
N GLU A 330 12.45 -2.95 24.98
CA GLU A 330 12.54 -1.93 23.93
C GLU A 330 11.84 -2.35 22.64
N CYS A 331 11.54 -3.65 22.45
CA CYS A 331 10.83 -4.12 21.28
C CYS A 331 9.40 -3.55 21.27
N PRO A 332 9.02 -2.73 20.28
CA PRO A 332 7.67 -2.20 20.19
C PRO A 332 6.67 -3.34 19.99
N ARG A 333 5.63 -3.33 20.84
CA ARG A 333 4.60 -4.36 20.84
C ARG A 333 3.24 -3.76 21.10
N TRP A 334 2.22 -4.34 20.49
CA TRP A 334 0.83 -3.88 20.58
C TRP A 334 -0.05 -5.10 20.89
N PRO A 335 -0.65 -5.16 22.08
CA PRO A 335 -1.63 -6.20 22.40
C PRO A 335 -2.77 -6.16 21.36
N MET A 336 -3.18 -7.33 20.91
CA MET A 336 -4.37 -7.48 20.09
C MET A 336 -5.57 -7.63 21.04
N GLU A 337 -6.70 -7.02 20.65
CA GLU A 337 -7.94 -7.30 21.37
C GLU A 337 -8.30 -8.76 21.16
N PRO A 338 -8.68 -9.51 22.23
CA PRO A 338 -9.13 -10.88 22.06
C PRO A 338 -10.34 -10.90 21.12
N GLU A 339 -10.36 -11.81 20.17
CA GLU A 339 -11.58 -12.10 19.41
C GLU A 339 -12.70 -12.41 20.41
N ILE A 340 -13.74 -11.60 20.39
CA ILE A 340 -14.93 -11.87 21.20
C ILE A 340 -15.57 -13.09 20.55
N GLU A 341 -15.41 -14.27 21.19
CA GLU A 341 -16.14 -15.46 20.75
C GLU A 341 -17.62 -15.11 20.70
N GLN A 342 -18.21 -15.26 19.50
CA GLN A 342 -19.65 -15.11 19.37
C GLN A 342 -20.31 -16.07 20.37
N VAL A 343 -21.11 -15.52 21.27
CA VAL A 343 -21.85 -16.29 22.25
C VAL A 343 -22.74 -17.28 21.49
N GLN A 344 -22.36 -18.54 21.48
CA GLN A 344 -23.14 -19.60 20.87
C GLN A 344 -24.36 -19.85 21.77
N VAL A 345 -25.51 -19.34 21.37
CA VAL A 345 -26.78 -19.63 22.05
C VAL A 345 -27.21 -21.04 21.65
N ILE A 346 -27.02 -22.02 22.53
CA ILE A 346 -27.49 -23.37 22.33
C ILE A 346 -28.93 -23.42 22.83
N PRO A 347 -29.92 -23.73 21.97
CA PRO A 347 -31.30 -23.90 22.41
C PRO A 347 -31.38 -25.04 23.46
N LEU A 348 -32.17 -24.83 24.51
CA LEU A 348 -32.29 -25.81 25.62
C LEU A 348 -32.78 -27.18 25.18
N ASP A 349 -33.50 -27.28 24.09
CA ASP A 349 -34.00 -28.53 23.51
C ASP A 349 -32.93 -29.31 22.74
N THR A 350 -31.83 -28.69 22.39
CA THR A 350 -30.69 -29.34 21.72
C THR A 350 -29.45 -29.46 22.62
N TRP A 351 -29.55 -28.96 23.86
CA TRP A 351 -28.43 -28.99 24.80
C TRP A 351 -28.24 -30.40 25.42
N ASP A 352 -27.06 -30.95 25.22
CA ASP A 352 -26.65 -32.28 25.74
C ASP A 352 -26.15 -32.28 27.20
N GLY A 353 -26.22 -31.13 27.89
CA GLY A 353 -25.74 -30.98 29.28
C GLY A 353 -24.25 -30.69 29.39
N SER A 354 -23.52 -30.59 28.28
CA SER A 354 -22.11 -30.22 28.28
C SER A 354 -21.90 -28.71 27.94
N ILE A 355 -21.05 -28.07 28.73
CA ILE A 355 -20.53 -26.75 28.42
C ILE A 355 -19.10 -27.01 27.94
N ALA A 356 -18.81 -26.65 26.67
CA ALA A 356 -17.45 -26.70 26.19
C ALA A 356 -16.56 -25.81 27.10
N PRO A 357 -15.42 -26.31 27.56
CA PRO A 357 -14.53 -25.46 28.35
C PRO A 357 -14.20 -24.20 27.56
N PRO A 358 -14.18 -23.03 28.22
CA PRO A 358 -13.79 -21.80 27.54
C PRO A 358 -12.43 -22.04 26.87
N ARG A 359 -12.33 -21.83 25.56
CA ARG A 359 -11.05 -21.82 24.90
C ARG A 359 -10.21 -20.75 25.59
N ALA A 360 -9.01 -21.11 26.02
CA ALA A 360 -8.08 -20.13 26.55
C ALA A 360 -7.93 -19.04 25.47
N SER A 361 -8.37 -17.82 25.77
CA SER A 361 -8.17 -16.67 24.88
C SER A 361 -6.66 -16.56 24.70
N SER A 362 -6.15 -16.89 23.51
CA SER A 362 -4.76 -16.65 23.20
C SER A 362 -4.57 -15.14 23.14
N HIS A 363 -3.88 -14.60 24.13
CA HIS A 363 -3.50 -13.19 24.10
C HIS A 363 -2.42 -13.02 23.03
N LEU A 364 -2.84 -12.53 21.87
CA LEU A 364 -1.95 -12.27 20.76
C LEU A 364 -1.35 -10.86 20.86
N VAL A 365 -0.13 -10.74 20.45
CA VAL A 365 0.63 -9.48 20.47
C VAL A 365 1.28 -9.27 19.10
N LYS A 366 1.00 -8.14 18.49
CA LYS A 366 1.72 -7.68 17.30
C LYS A 366 3.05 -7.10 17.73
N VAL A 367 4.16 -7.51 17.08
CA VAL A 367 5.52 -7.01 17.36
C VAL A 367 6.13 -6.35 16.13
N SER A 368 7.09 -5.45 16.35
CA SER A 368 7.70 -4.69 15.26
C SER A 368 8.70 -5.53 14.47
N ALA A 369 8.38 -5.90 13.24
CA ALA A 369 9.30 -6.57 12.32
C ALA A 369 10.54 -5.70 12.04
N ALA A 370 10.40 -4.38 11.92
CA ALA A 370 11.54 -3.47 11.72
C ALA A 370 12.54 -3.56 12.88
N TRP A 371 12.03 -3.56 14.11
CA TRP A 371 12.88 -3.68 15.30
C TRP A 371 13.60 -5.04 15.34
N LEU A 372 12.87 -6.13 15.05
CA LEU A 372 13.46 -7.48 15.02
C LEU A 372 14.59 -7.58 13.99
N ILE A 373 14.39 -7.05 12.79
CA ILE A 373 15.39 -7.05 11.71
C ILE A 373 16.62 -6.23 12.14
N GLU A 374 16.43 -5.01 12.63
CA GLU A 374 17.54 -4.15 13.09
C GLU A 374 18.36 -4.79 14.19
N HIS A 375 17.70 -5.42 15.18
CA HIS A 375 18.38 -6.02 16.34
C HIS A 375 18.89 -7.45 16.07
N ALA A 376 18.48 -8.07 14.97
CA ALA A 376 19.16 -9.27 14.43
C ALA A 376 20.45 -8.94 13.66
N GLY A 377 20.90 -7.66 13.69
CA GLY A 377 22.13 -7.18 13.08
C GLY A 377 21.99 -6.70 11.64
N LEU A 378 20.76 -6.47 11.17
CA LEU A 378 20.46 -6.03 9.80
C LEU A 378 20.00 -4.57 9.82
N GLY A 379 20.93 -3.66 9.96
CA GLY A 379 20.66 -2.22 9.98
C GLY A 379 20.29 -1.66 8.60
N LYS A 380 19.86 -0.39 8.59
CA LYS A 380 19.55 0.35 7.37
C LYS A 380 20.72 0.30 6.38
N GLY A 381 20.43 0.07 5.11
CA GLY A 381 21.42 -0.04 4.04
C GLY A 381 22.19 -1.38 4.04
N PHE A 382 21.84 -2.33 4.91
CA PHE A 382 22.45 -3.65 4.88
C PHE A 382 22.19 -4.35 3.54
N GLY A 383 23.22 -4.98 2.99
CA GLY A 383 23.15 -5.81 1.78
C GLY A 383 24.13 -6.97 1.86
N LEU A 384 23.85 -8.03 1.13
CA LEU A 384 24.75 -9.16 1.01
C LEU A 384 25.95 -8.80 0.13
N PRO A 385 27.15 -9.40 0.40
CA PRO A 385 28.33 -9.12 -0.40
C PRO A 385 28.11 -9.38 -1.89
N GLY A 386 28.35 -8.37 -2.72
CA GLY A 386 28.19 -8.47 -4.18
C GLY A 386 26.77 -8.25 -4.71
N SER A 387 25.76 -8.20 -3.82
CA SER A 387 24.37 -7.97 -4.18
C SER A 387 24.08 -6.47 -4.39
N ARG A 388 23.14 -6.19 -5.32
CA ARG A 388 22.56 -4.86 -5.53
C ARG A 388 21.23 -4.67 -4.83
N ALA A 389 20.74 -5.71 -4.16
CA ALA A 389 19.62 -5.63 -3.23
C ALA A 389 20.10 -5.25 -1.83
N THR A 390 19.45 -4.26 -1.22
CA THR A 390 19.77 -3.83 0.16
C THR A 390 18.50 -3.54 0.95
N LEU A 391 18.59 -3.57 2.28
CA LEU A 391 17.59 -2.87 3.08
C LEU A 391 17.68 -1.37 2.79
N SER A 392 16.53 -0.68 2.76
CA SER A 392 16.49 0.76 2.55
C SER A 392 17.34 1.50 3.60
N THR A 393 18.00 2.57 3.18
CA THR A 393 18.74 3.45 4.09
C THR A 393 17.80 4.30 4.97
N LYS A 394 16.51 4.34 4.61
CA LYS A 394 15.48 5.12 5.29
C LYS A 394 14.57 4.26 6.16
N HIS A 395 14.26 3.03 5.73
CA HIS A 395 13.30 2.16 6.40
C HIS A 395 13.68 0.67 6.29
N THR A 396 14.04 0.04 7.39
CA THR A 396 14.54 -1.35 7.44
C THR A 396 13.55 -2.42 6.97
N LEU A 397 12.24 -2.13 6.94
CA LEU A 397 11.26 -3.07 6.37
C LEU A 397 11.23 -3.08 4.84
N ALA A 398 11.81 -2.10 4.17
CA ALA A 398 11.83 -2.05 2.72
C ALA A 398 13.10 -2.71 2.18
N LEU A 399 12.94 -3.73 1.34
CA LEU A 399 14.00 -4.26 0.51
C LEU A 399 14.03 -3.43 -0.78
N THR A 400 15.19 -2.96 -1.19
CA THR A 400 15.33 -1.99 -2.29
C THR A 400 16.28 -2.50 -3.37
N ASN A 401 15.92 -2.23 -4.61
CA ASN A 401 16.78 -2.39 -5.78
C ASN A 401 17.64 -1.14 -5.96
N ARG A 402 18.94 -1.24 -5.67
CA ARG A 402 19.89 -0.10 -5.77
C ARG A 402 20.30 0.23 -7.21
N GLY A 403 19.65 -0.40 -8.17
CA GLY A 403 19.90 -0.28 -9.61
C GLY A 403 20.54 -1.54 -10.17
N GLY A 404 19.74 -2.30 -10.95
CA GLY A 404 20.12 -3.54 -11.59
C GLY A 404 20.25 -4.74 -10.64
N ALA A 405 19.55 -4.74 -9.51
CA ALA A 405 19.34 -5.96 -8.73
C ALA A 405 18.47 -6.94 -9.49
N THR A 406 18.69 -8.23 -9.28
CA THR A 406 17.82 -9.30 -9.75
C THR A 406 16.73 -9.62 -8.71
N ALA A 407 15.68 -10.31 -9.12
CA ALA A 407 14.66 -10.81 -8.20
C ALA A 407 15.24 -11.81 -7.20
N GLU A 408 16.18 -12.64 -7.65
CA GLU A 408 16.87 -13.61 -6.80
C GLU A 408 17.73 -12.90 -5.73
N GLU A 409 18.42 -11.81 -6.06
CA GLU A 409 19.17 -11.02 -5.05
C GLU A 409 18.25 -10.46 -3.95
N ILE A 410 17.02 -10.01 -4.34
CA ILE A 410 16.03 -9.53 -3.37
C ILE A 410 15.50 -10.69 -2.53
N ALA A 411 15.19 -11.84 -3.15
CA ALA A 411 14.73 -13.04 -2.46
C ALA A 411 15.79 -13.58 -1.50
N GLU A 412 17.06 -13.60 -1.90
CA GLU A 412 18.17 -14.03 -1.06
C GLU A 412 18.33 -13.13 0.18
N LEU A 413 18.24 -11.81 0.01
CA LEU A 413 18.26 -10.87 1.13
C LEU A 413 17.06 -11.09 2.07
N ALA A 414 15.89 -11.37 1.52
CA ALA A 414 14.69 -11.67 2.31
C ALA A 414 14.83 -12.98 3.09
N ARG A 415 15.31 -14.06 2.45
CA ARG A 415 15.63 -15.34 3.12
C ARG A 415 16.64 -15.16 4.25
N PHE A 416 17.69 -14.36 4.00
CA PHE A 416 18.69 -14.06 5.00
C PHE A 416 18.09 -13.33 6.20
N ALA A 417 17.24 -12.31 5.97
CA ALA A 417 16.57 -11.58 7.04
C ALA A 417 15.64 -12.49 7.86
N ARG A 418 14.84 -13.34 7.21
CA ARG A 418 13.99 -14.35 7.88
C ARG A 418 14.79 -15.27 8.76
N THR A 419 15.87 -15.86 8.22
CA THR A 419 16.74 -16.79 8.94
C THR A 419 17.40 -16.12 10.14
N ARG A 420 17.88 -14.89 10.00
CA ARG A 420 18.52 -14.14 11.10
C ARG A 420 17.53 -13.85 12.23
N VAL A 421 16.32 -13.39 11.91
CA VAL A 421 15.27 -13.09 12.91
C VAL A 421 14.79 -14.38 13.58
N ALA A 422 14.58 -15.46 12.82
CA ALA A 422 14.18 -16.76 13.37
C ALA A 422 15.25 -17.34 14.30
N ALA A 423 16.53 -17.23 13.94
CA ALA A 423 17.65 -17.71 14.78
C ALA A 423 17.80 -16.92 16.09
N GLU A 424 17.57 -15.60 16.06
CA GLU A 424 17.76 -14.73 17.22
C GLU A 424 16.57 -14.74 18.18
N TYR A 425 15.33 -14.73 17.62
CA TYR A 425 14.11 -14.52 18.40
C TYR A 425 13.11 -15.68 18.34
N GLY A 426 13.35 -16.70 17.51
CA GLY A 426 12.38 -17.78 17.29
C GLY A 426 11.10 -17.32 16.58
N ILE A 427 11.12 -16.17 15.89
CA ILE A 427 9.98 -15.56 15.21
C ILE A 427 10.19 -15.64 13.70
N GLU A 428 9.20 -16.16 13.00
CA GLU A 428 9.20 -16.21 11.55
C GLU A 428 8.58 -14.93 10.97
N LEU A 429 9.28 -14.33 10.00
CA LEU A 429 8.78 -13.17 9.26
C LEU A 429 8.01 -13.64 8.02
N ASN A 430 6.77 -13.16 7.87
CA ASN A 430 5.93 -13.44 6.73
C ASN A 430 6.00 -12.29 5.71
N PRO A 431 6.32 -12.57 4.44
CA PRO A 431 6.39 -11.55 3.40
C PRO A 431 4.98 -11.02 3.06
N GLU A 432 4.90 -9.74 2.73
CA GLU A 432 3.66 -9.07 2.29
C GLU A 432 3.48 -9.09 0.76
N PRO A 433 4.55 -8.94 -0.07
CA PRO A 433 4.42 -8.99 -1.52
C PRO A 433 3.92 -10.35 -2.03
N VAL A 434 3.30 -10.32 -3.20
CA VAL A 434 2.96 -11.53 -3.97
C VAL A 434 4.17 -11.92 -4.81
N PHE A 435 4.48 -13.21 -4.83
CA PHE A 435 5.62 -13.79 -5.52
C PHE A 435 5.16 -14.46 -6.80
N VAL A 436 5.87 -14.21 -7.91
CA VAL A 436 5.60 -14.78 -9.23
C VAL A 436 6.92 -15.30 -9.79
N GLY A 437 7.05 -16.62 -9.97
CA GLY A 437 8.25 -17.24 -10.54
C GLY A 437 9.52 -17.10 -9.66
N VAL A 438 9.38 -16.87 -8.36
CA VAL A 438 10.48 -16.78 -7.41
C VAL A 438 10.02 -17.26 -6.03
N GLU A 439 10.88 -17.86 -5.24
CA GLU A 439 10.59 -18.44 -3.92
C GLU A 439 11.48 -17.85 -2.81
N LEU A 440 10.99 -17.91 -1.55
CA LEU A 440 11.75 -17.54 -0.35
C LEU A 440 12.19 -18.76 0.46
#